data_e204b6b3e301af2a22996ab553f2f0ea
#
_entry.id   e204b6b3e301af2a22996ab553f2f0ea
#
_cell.length_a   1.000
_cell.length_b   1.000
_cell.length_c   1.000
_cell.angle_alpha   90.00
_cell.angle_beta   90.00
_cell.angle_gamma   90.00
#
_symmetry.space_group_name_H-M   'P 1'
#
loop_
_entity.id
_entity.type
_entity.pdbx_description
1 polymer ?
#
loop_
_entity_poly.entity_id
_entity_poly.type
_entity_poly.pdbx_seq_one_letter_code
_entity_poly.pdbx_strand_id
1 'polypeptide(L)'
;MKVSLLHLIGFLLLGGVLPIHAALIRRYKFVLTDTPYTRLCTNKSILVVNGQFPGPTLYATEGDTLVVDVQNRASENVTIHWHGVNQPRYPWSDGPVYITQCPIQPGSKFSQKIFLSDEIGTLWWHAHSDWSRATVHGAIVIYPKKKNNYPFRKPHAEVPIILGEWWKSDIQAVLTEFLDNGGDPNVSDAFLINGQPGDFYPCSRSDTFKLTVEYGKTYLIRMVNAVMNNIMFFSIANHSVTVVGSDASYTKQIRSDYIAISPGQTIDFLLKANQRPSHYYMAAHAYASAASYDNTTTTAIIEYRGNYTPPSSPLLPRLPTFNDTNASVNFTGRLRSLGNKDYPVDVPKNVTNTFLFTLSINLTPCPNDSCVGPFNERLLASMNNITFVQPTISILQAYYQRIRNVYGDDFPSYPPFAFNYTADNIPRALWRPQNGTKIRVLKYNSSVEIVFQGTNTVGGIDHPMHLHGHSFYVVGWGFGNFDKDNDPSTYNLVDPPLMNTIAVPINGWTTIRFQAKNPGT
;
A
#
# COMPACT_ATOMS: atom_id res chain seq x y z
N MET A 1 -32.60 46.45 -37.91
CA MET A 1 -31.64 45.38 -37.63
C MET A 1 -30.41 45.92 -36.90
N LYS A 2 -30.55 46.50 -35.69
CA LYS A 2 -29.43 47.03 -34.88
C LYS A 2 -29.49 46.62 -33.37
N VAL A 3 -30.27 45.59 -33.05
CA VAL A 3 -30.46 45.16 -31.63
C VAL A 3 -29.63 43.93 -31.27
N SER A 4 -28.96 43.29 -32.25
CA SER A 4 -28.29 42.00 -32.05
C SER A 4 -26.87 42.08 -31.44
N LEU A 5 -26.14 43.19 -31.59
CA LEU A 5 -24.74 43.29 -31.17
C LEU A 5 -24.56 43.62 -29.69
N LEU A 6 -25.46 44.40 -29.09
CA LEU A 6 -25.42 44.75 -27.67
C LEU A 6 -25.78 43.57 -26.75
N HIS A 7 -26.65 42.67 -27.20
CA HIS A 7 -27.01 41.47 -26.44
C HIS A 7 -25.87 40.42 -26.43
N LEU A 8 -25.09 40.35 -27.50
CA LEU A 8 -23.94 39.44 -27.60
C LEU A 8 -22.79 39.90 -26.70
N ILE A 9 -22.56 41.20 -26.57
CA ILE A 9 -21.54 41.79 -25.66
C ILE A 9 -21.98 41.68 -24.19
N GLY A 10 -23.27 41.80 -23.90
CA GLY A 10 -23.81 41.62 -22.56
C GLY A 10 -23.68 40.17 -22.06
N PHE A 11 -23.81 39.17 -22.91
CA PHE A 11 -23.60 37.75 -22.56
C PHE A 11 -22.11 37.42 -22.35
N LEU A 12 -21.18 38.10 -23.04
CA LEU A 12 -19.73 37.92 -22.83
C LEU A 12 -19.21 38.62 -21.55
N LEU A 13 -19.90 39.61 -21.03
CA LEU A 13 -19.52 40.34 -19.81
C LEU A 13 -20.17 39.77 -18.52
N LEU A 14 -21.24 38.97 -18.64
CA LEU A 14 -21.89 38.27 -17.55
C LEU A 14 -21.44 36.82 -17.38
N GLY A 15 -20.63 36.30 -18.28
CA GLY A 15 -19.88 35.06 -18.12
C GLY A 15 -18.81 35.28 -17.07
N GLY A 16 -19.19 35.23 -15.79
CA GLY A 16 -18.24 35.20 -14.70
C GLY A 16 -17.17 34.16 -15.02
N VAL A 17 -15.92 34.59 -15.13
CA VAL A 17 -14.77 33.71 -15.21
C VAL A 17 -14.75 32.90 -13.92
N LEU A 18 -15.52 31.82 -13.88
CA LEU A 18 -15.27 30.78 -12.90
C LEU A 18 -13.82 30.37 -13.12
N PRO A 19 -12.94 30.43 -12.12
CA PRO A 19 -11.59 29.95 -12.27
C PRO A 19 -11.68 28.45 -12.60
N ILE A 20 -11.66 28.11 -13.89
CA ILE A 20 -11.47 26.76 -14.35
C ILE A 20 -10.04 26.43 -13.92
N HIS A 21 -9.89 25.72 -12.81
CA HIS A 21 -8.61 25.10 -12.48
C HIS A 21 -8.38 24.04 -13.55
N ALA A 22 -7.67 24.44 -14.61
CA ALA A 22 -7.25 23.49 -15.63
C ALA A 22 -6.37 22.43 -14.98
N ALA A 23 -6.65 21.18 -15.27
CA ALA A 23 -5.78 20.07 -14.89
C ALA A 23 -4.36 20.36 -15.41
N LEU A 24 -3.38 20.31 -14.52
CA LEU A 24 -2.00 20.59 -14.88
C LEU A 24 -1.27 19.31 -15.27
N ILE A 25 -0.37 19.42 -16.24
CA ILE A 25 0.58 18.36 -16.53
C ILE A 25 1.85 18.65 -15.75
N ARG A 26 2.16 17.80 -14.76
CA ARG A 26 3.39 17.89 -13.98
C ARG A 26 4.40 16.88 -14.49
N ARG A 27 5.62 17.34 -14.76
CA ARG A 27 6.69 16.48 -15.26
C ARG A 27 7.71 16.20 -14.17
N TYR A 28 8.06 14.94 -14.02
CA TYR A 28 9.11 14.45 -13.11
C TYR A 28 10.11 13.60 -13.90
N LYS A 29 11.32 13.54 -13.40
CA LYS A 29 12.35 12.66 -13.93
C LYS A 29 12.84 11.74 -12.83
N PHE A 30 12.76 10.44 -13.09
CA PHE A 30 13.30 9.40 -12.24
C PHE A 30 14.54 8.79 -12.91
N VAL A 31 15.68 8.92 -12.27
CA VAL A 31 16.91 8.26 -12.69
C VAL A 31 17.23 7.20 -11.66
N LEU A 32 17.09 5.95 -12.06
CA LEU A 32 17.47 4.81 -11.21
C LEU A 32 18.97 4.57 -11.33
N THR A 33 19.61 4.41 -10.18
CA THR A 33 21.06 4.14 -10.08
C THR A 33 21.35 3.24 -8.89
N ASP A 34 22.36 2.42 -9.03
CA ASP A 34 22.99 1.73 -7.89
C ASP A 34 23.86 2.74 -7.15
N THR A 35 23.62 2.94 -5.86
CA THR A 35 24.24 3.99 -5.07
C THR A 35 24.67 3.43 -3.70
N PRO A 36 25.91 3.72 -3.23
CA PRO A 36 26.35 3.26 -1.93
C PRO A 36 25.60 3.98 -0.80
N TYR A 37 25.12 3.20 0.16
CA TYR A 37 24.45 3.66 1.37
C TYR A 37 24.98 2.92 2.59
N THR A 38 25.15 3.64 3.70
CA THR A 38 25.58 3.09 4.97
C THR A 38 24.43 3.10 5.96
N ARG A 39 24.07 1.91 6.49
CA ARG A 39 23.14 1.74 7.61
C ARG A 39 23.65 0.60 8.48
N LEU A 40 23.35 0.64 9.78
CA LEU A 40 23.76 -0.40 10.74
C LEU A 40 25.26 -0.75 10.66
N CYS A 41 26.12 0.26 10.47
CA CYS A 41 27.59 0.11 10.30
C CYS A 41 28.03 -0.67 9.03
N THR A 42 27.10 -0.98 8.12
CA THR A 42 27.39 -1.72 6.89
C THR A 42 27.16 -0.81 5.68
N ASN A 43 28.15 -0.74 4.80
CA ASN A 43 28.05 -0.06 3.50
C ASN A 43 27.70 -1.08 2.42
N LYS A 44 26.70 -0.77 1.62
CA LYS A 44 26.32 -1.56 0.42
C LYS A 44 25.75 -0.66 -0.66
N SER A 45 25.79 -1.12 -1.90
CA SER A 45 25.05 -0.49 -3.00
C SER A 45 23.58 -0.87 -2.93
N ILE A 46 22.69 0.10 -3.13
CA ILE A 46 21.26 -0.13 -3.24
C ILE A 46 20.71 0.59 -4.46
N LEU A 47 19.65 0.05 -5.05
CA LEU A 47 18.91 0.70 -6.12
C LEU A 47 18.09 1.86 -5.54
N VAL A 48 18.25 3.07 -6.11
CA VAL A 48 17.56 4.28 -5.66
C VAL A 48 17.10 5.14 -6.82
N VAL A 49 16.19 6.08 -6.54
CA VAL A 49 15.72 7.09 -7.51
C VAL A 49 16.35 8.44 -7.18
N ASN A 50 17.01 9.05 -8.17
CA ASN A 50 17.66 10.37 -8.07
C ASN A 50 18.67 10.46 -6.92
N GLY A 51 19.33 9.35 -6.60
CA GLY A 51 20.30 9.26 -5.48
C GLY A 51 19.67 9.38 -4.09
N GLN A 52 18.36 9.21 -3.93
CA GLN A 52 17.63 9.39 -2.66
C GLN A 52 17.04 8.08 -2.16
N PHE A 53 17.10 7.87 -0.84
CA PHE A 53 16.42 6.80 -0.12
C PHE A 53 15.84 7.32 1.21
N PRO A 54 14.51 7.24 1.43
CA PRO A 54 13.47 6.95 0.41
C PRO A 54 13.54 7.92 -0.77
N GLY A 55 12.97 7.51 -1.90
CA GLY A 55 12.93 8.31 -3.12
C GLY A 55 12.09 9.60 -2.99
N PRO A 56 12.05 10.44 -4.03
CA PRO A 56 11.40 11.75 -3.97
C PRO A 56 9.90 11.65 -3.72
N THR A 57 9.36 12.53 -2.88
CA THR A 57 7.92 12.75 -2.75
C THR A 57 7.39 13.53 -3.94
N LEU A 58 6.35 13.00 -4.59
CA LEU A 58 5.64 13.68 -5.67
C LEU A 58 4.48 14.51 -5.12
N TYR A 59 4.30 15.71 -5.63
CA TYR A 59 3.23 16.61 -5.21
C TYR A 59 2.31 16.93 -6.37
N ALA A 60 1.02 16.72 -6.21
CA ALA A 60 0.00 16.95 -7.23
C ALA A 60 -1.27 17.56 -6.65
N THR A 61 -2.20 17.89 -7.52
CA THR A 61 -3.56 18.29 -7.16
C THR A 61 -4.53 17.33 -7.84
N GLU A 62 -5.64 17.02 -7.21
CA GLU A 62 -6.73 16.24 -7.78
C GLU A 62 -7.03 16.69 -9.22
N GLY A 63 -7.08 15.74 -10.15
CA GLY A 63 -7.27 15.98 -11.58
C GLY A 63 -6.00 16.32 -12.37
N ASP A 64 -4.83 16.45 -11.73
CA ASP A 64 -3.57 16.63 -12.44
C ASP A 64 -3.17 15.34 -13.18
N THR A 65 -2.35 15.52 -14.23
CA THR A 65 -1.65 14.43 -14.89
C THR A 65 -0.17 14.51 -14.55
N LEU A 66 0.39 13.44 -13.99
CA LEU A 66 1.84 13.32 -13.83
C LEU A 66 2.43 12.65 -15.07
N VAL A 67 3.54 13.18 -15.56
CA VAL A 67 4.37 12.52 -16.57
C VAL A 67 5.72 12.27 -15.93
N VAL A 68 6.05 11.00 -15.72
CA VAL A 68 7.31 10.61 -15.10
C VAL A 68 8.18 9.91 -16.11
N ASP A 69 9.27 10.58 -16.46
CA ASP A 69 10.30 10.05 -17.36
C ASP A 69 11.26 9.18 -16.55
N VAL A 70 11.05 7.86 -16.59
CA VAL A 70 11.87 6.87 -15.88
C VAL A 70 13.06 6.49 -16.76
N GLN A 71 14.27 6.74 -16.28
CA GLN A 71 15.53 6.35 -16.91
C GLN A 71 16.23 5.31 -16.04
N ASN A 72 16.35 4.10 -16.53
CA ASN A 72 17.09 3.04 -15.82
C ASN A 72 18.58 3.09 -16.16
N ARG A 73 19.40 3.49 -15.20
CA ARG A 73 20.87 3.48 -15.25
C ARG A 73 21.49 2.48 -14.29
N ALA A 74 20.65 1.67 -13.65
CA ALA A 74 21.07 0.62 -12.73
C ALA A 74 21.35 -0.69 -13.49
N SER A 75 21.84 -1.68 -12.75
CA SER A 75 22.16 -3.01 -13.26
C SER A 75 20.93 -3.89 -13.49
N GLU A 76 19.85 -3.63 -12.76
CA GLU A 76 18.66 -4.47 -12.74
C GLU A 76 17.53 -3.92 -13.62
N ASN A 77 16.66 -4.81 -14.09
CA ASN A 77 15.41 -4.45 -14.74
C ASN A 77 14.44 -3.84 -13.72
N VAL A 78 13.66 -2.82 -14.11
CA VAL A 78 12.74 -2.17 -13.19
C VAL A 78 11.41 -1.82 -13.84
N THR A 79 10.33 -1.86 -13.05
CA THR A 79 9.07 -1.18 -13.33
C THR A 79 8.70 -0.30 -12.16
N ILE A 80 7.93 0.75 -12.39
CA ILE A 80 7.41 1.63 -11.34
C ILE A 80 5.89 1.57 -11.34
N HIS A 81 5.32 1.30 -10.18
CA HIS A 81 3.89 1.30 -9.91
C HIS A 81 3.48 2.53 -9.09
N TRP A 82 2.29 3.02 -9.34
CA TRP A 82 1.67 4.18 -8.69
C TRP A 82 0.55 3.66 -7.79
N HIS A 83 0.94 3.17 -6.63
CA HIS A 83 0.08 2.41 -5.74
C HIS A 83 -1.13 3.22 -5.26
N GLY A 84 -2.32 2.72 -5.56
CA GLY A 84 -3.60 3.35 -5.25
C GLY A 84 -4.11 4.34 -6.29
N VAL A 85 -3.35 4.63 -7.35
CA VAL A 85 -3.84 5.45 -8.46
C VAL A 85 -4.71 4.60 -9.38
N ASN A 86 -5.91 5.06 -9.69
CA ASN A 86 -6.89 4.32 -10.51
C ASN A 86 -6.46 4.17 -11.98
N GLN A 87 -5.62 5.06 -12.52
CA GLN A 87 -5.13 4.99 -13.92
C GLN A 87 -6.24 4.79 -14.97
N PRO A 88 -7.32 5.60 -14.99
CA PRO A 88 -8.49 5.32 -15.79
C PRO A 88 -8.16 5.20 -17.27
N ARG A 89 -8.43 4.04 -17.87
CA ARG A 89 -8.22 3.71 -19.30
C ARG A 89 -6.76 3.80 -19.77
N TYR A 90 -5.79 3.74 -18.84
CA TYR A 90 -4.36 3.85 -19.20
C TYR A 90 -3.49 2.81 -18.45
N PRO A 91 -3.82 1.50 -18.54
CA PRO A 91 -3.20 0.46 -17.71
C PRO A 91 -1.72 0.22 -17.99
N TRP A 92 -1.22 0.54 -19.19
CA TRP A 92 0.20 0.34 -19.56
C TRP A 92 1.19 1.25 -18.83
N SER A 93 0.75 2.17 -18.00
CA SER A 93 1.59 2.93 -17.07
C SER A 93 1.41 2.49 -15.61
N ASP A 94 0.67 1.41 -15.36
CA ASP A 94 0.39 0.95 -14.01
C ASP A 94 1.60 0.30 -13.32
N GLY A 95 2.42 -0.44 -14.06
CA GLY A 95 3.71 -0.90 -13.56
C GLY A 95 3.90 -2.40 -13.28
N PRO A 96 2.86 -3.23 -13.03
CA PRO A 96 3.08 -4.66 -12.78
C PRO A 96 3.80 -5.35 -13.93
N VAL A 97 4.99 -5.90 -13.62
CA VAL A 97 5.87 -6.51 -14.61
C VAL A 97 5.19 -7.75 -15.23
N TYR A 98 5.21 -7.82 -16.56
CA TYR A 98 4.56 -8.86 -17.38
C TYR A 98 3.04 -9.00 -17.18
N ILE A 99 2.41 -8.09 -16.45
CA ILE A 99 0.95 -7.96 -16.42
C ILE A 99 0.54 -6.82 -17.36
N THR A 100 0.92 -5.59 -17.05
CA THR A 100 0.56 -4.40 -17.83
C THR A 100 1.70 -3.91 -18.73
N GLN A 101 2.94 -4.21 -18.41
CA GLN A 101 4.12 -3.76 -19.16
C GLN A 101 5.31 -4.71 -19.01
N CYS A 102 6.26 -4.62 -19.95
CA CYS A 102 7.58 -5.21 -19.82
C CYS A 102 8.48 -4.35 -18.94
N PRO A 103 9.53 -4.91 -18.29
CA PRO A 103 10.45 -4.13 -17.48
C PRO A 103 11.29 -3.17 -18.33
N ILE A 104 11.65 -2.05 -17.73
CA ILE A 104 12.58 -1.06 -18.28
C ILE A 104 13.99 -1.61 -18.12
N GLN A 105 14.62 -1.98 -19.24
CA GLN A 105 15.96 -2.56 -19.26
C GLN A 105 17.04 -1.56 -18.81
N PRO A 106 18.19 -2.00 -18.28
CA PRO A 106 19.37 -1.17 -18.08
C PRO A 106 19.73 -0.36 -19.33
N GLY A 107 20.00 0.93 -19.18
CA GLY A 107 20.28 1.85 -20.27
C GLY A 107 19.04 2.39 -21.00
N SER A 108 17.85 1.85 -20.75
CA SER A 108 16.61 2.24 -21.39
C SER A 108 15.83 3.30 -20.61
N LYS A 109 14.81 3.85 -21.26
CA LYS A 109 13.89 4.82 -20.65
C LYS A 109 12.44 4.52 -21.04
N PHE A 110 11.51 4.86 -20.13
CA PHE A 110 10.08 4.78 -20.39
C PHE A 110 9.37 5.98 -19.74
N SER A 111 8.47 6.62 -20.46
CA SER A 111 7.68 7.74 -19.94
C SER A 111 6.30 7.24 -19.55
N GLN A 112 5.98 7.31 -18.26
CA GLN A 112 4.69 6.92 -17.71
C GLN A 112 3.78 8.14 -17.55
N LYS A 113 2.51 8.00 -17.94
CA LYS A 113 1.46 8.99 -17.66
C LYS A 113 0.57 8.47 -16.56
N ILE A 114 0.34 9.30 -15.56
CA ILE A 114 -0.42 8.99 -14.37
C ILE A 114 -1.56 10.00 -14.26
N PHE A 115 -2.81 9.51 -14.34
CA PHE A 115 -4.01 10.34 -14.27
C PHE A 115 -4.57 10.29 -12.85
N LEU A 116 -4.53 11.41 -12.15
CA LEU A 116 -5.11 11.55 -10.82
C LEU A 116 -6.56 12.02 -10.98
N SER A 117 -7.51 11.10 -10.94
CA SER A 117 -8.92 11.41 -11.24
C SER A 117 -9.64 12.05 -10.05
N ASP A 118 -9.70 11.34 -8.94
CA ASP A 118 -10.51 11.63 -7.76
C ASP A 118 -9.79 11.28 -6.43
N GLU A 119 -8.55 10.86 -6.51
CA GLU A 119 -7.72 10.57 -5.34
C GLU A 119 -7.30 11.88 -4.64
N ILE A 120 -7.52 11.96 -3.33
CA ILE A 120 -7.14 13.12 -2.49
C ILE A 120 -6.55 12.64 -1.17
N GLY A 121 -5.29 12.93 -0.92
CA GLY A 121 -4.58 12.51 0.28
C GLY A 121 -3.20 11.99 -0.02
N THR A 122 -2.84 10.88 0.60
CA THR A 122 -1.53 10.27 0.45
C THR A 122 -1.66 8.94 -0.26
N LEU A 123 -0.87 8.77 -1.31
CA LEU A 123 -0.55 7.51 -1.97
C LEU A 123 0.97 7.35 -1.99
N TRP A 124 1.46 6.34 -2.69
CA TRP A 124 2.89 6.12 -2.82
C TRP A 124 3.23 5.48 -4.16
N TRP A 125 4.49 5.51 -4.52
CA TRP A 125 5.02 4.86 -5.71
C TRP A 125 6.16 3.92 -5.31
N HIS A 126 6.33 2.83 -6.04
CA HIS A 126 7.39 1.87 -5.78
C HIS A 126 7.75 1.04 -7.00
N ALA A 127 8.94 0.42 -6.97
CA ALA A 127 9.26 -0.61 -7.96
C ALA A 127 8.29 -1.78 -7.85
N HIS A 128 7.86 -2.31 -9.00
CA HIS A 128 6.98 -3.47 -9.09
C HIS A 128 7.64 -4.62 -9.89
N SER A 129 8.94 -4.68 -9.80
CA SER A 129 9.81 -5.74 -10.28
C SER A 129 10.59 -6.29 -9.10
N ASP A 130 10.49 -7.57 -8.86
CA ASP A 130 11.20 -8.30 -7.80
C ASP A 130 11.09 -7.60 -6.42
N TRP A 131 12.13 -7.67 -5.58
CA TRP A 131 12.17 -7.02 -4.28
C TRP A 131 12.76 -5.61 -4.30
N SER A 132 12.96 -5.03 -5.46
CA SER A 132 13.49 -3.65 -5.62
C SER A 132 12.66 -2.60 -4.87
N ARG A 133 11.37 -2.86 -4.58
CA ARG A 133 10.52 -1.94 -3.79
C ARG A 133 11.05 -1.68 -2.38
N ALA A 134 11.90 -2.56 -1.82
CA ALA A 134 12.50 -2.36 -0.51
C ALA A 134 13.30 -1.05 -0.43
N THR A 135 13.86 -0.59 -1.56
CA THR A 135 14.66 0.64 -1.62
C THR A 135 14.16 1.66 -2.64
N VAL A 136 13.36 1.22 -3.63
CA VAL A 136 12.80 2.06 -4.70
C VAL A 136 11.34 2.36 -4.39
N HIS A 137 11.09 3.38 -3.56
CA HIS A 137 9.75 3.84 -3.19
C HIS A 137 9.77 5.30 -2.72
N GLY A 138 8.61 5.94 -2.75
CA GLY A 138 8.42 7.29 -2.25
C GLY A 138 6.94 7.67 -2.18
N ALA A 139 6.60 8.75 -1.49
CA ALA A 139 5.23 9.19 -1.30
C ALA A 139 4.69 9.97 -2.52
N ILE A 140 3.36 9.95 -2.67
CA ILE A 140 2.59 10.85 -3.56
C ILE A 140 1.60 11.62 -2.68
N VAL A 141 1.68 12.94 -2.69
CA VAL A 141 0.77 13.82 -1.97
C VAL A 141 -0.14 14.53 -2.96
N ILE A 142 -1.45 14.26 -2.85
CA ILE A 142 -2.46 14.77 -3.75
C ILE A 142 -3.34 15.76 -2.98
N TYR A 143 -3.25 17.02 -3.36
CA TYR A 143 -4.04 18.10 -2.76
C TYR A 143 -5.42 18.21 -3.38
N PRO A 144 -6.46 18.62 -2.63
CA PRO A 144 -7.77 18.91 -3.20
C PRO A 144 -7.69 20.09 -4.19
N LYS A 145 -8.55 20.10 -5.23
CA LYS A 145 -8.61 21.18 -6.25
C LYS A 145 -8.71 22.58 -5.66
N LYS A 146 -9.53 22.73 -4.62
CA LYS A 146 -9.56 23.99 -3.86
C LYS A 146 -8.48 23.92 -2.80
N LYS A 147 -7.31 24.50 -3.09
CA LYS A 147 -6.21 24.63 -2.13
C LYS A 147 -6.75 25.09 -0.77
N ASN A 148 -6.54 24.31 0.29
CA ASN A 148 -6.97 24.53 1.66
C ASN A 148 -8.38 24.04 2.04
N ASN A 149 -9.05 23.28 1.22
CA ASN A 149 -10.39 22.74 1.56
C ASN A 149 -10.27 21.33 2.17
N TYR A 150 -9.52 21.21 3.27
CA TYR A 150 -9.55 20.00 4.07
C TYR A 150 -10.88 19.89 4.82
N PRO A 151 -11.47 18.70 4.98
CA PRO A 151 -12.66 18.49 5.81
C PRO A 151 -12.35 18.57 7.32
N PHE A 152 -11.17 19.01 7.68
CA PHE A 152 -10.67 19.23 9.02
C PHE A 152 -9.89 20.55 9.10
N ARG A 153 -9.56 20.99 10.31
CA ARG A 153 -8.78 22.22 10.50
C ARG A 153 -7.45 22.14 9.75
N LYS A 154 -7.14 23.18 8.95
CA LYS A 154 -5.89 23.28 8.20
C LYS A 154 -4.69 23.07 9.11
N PRO A 155 -3.79 22.13 8.78
CA PRO A 155 -2.56 21.90 9.54
C PRO A 155 -1.58 23.08 9.38
N HIS A 156 -0.69 23.23 10.35
CA HIS A 156 0.42 24.17 10.29
C HIS A 156 1.46 23.76 9.23
N ALA A 157 1.75 22.48 9.17
CA ALA A 157 2.62 21.88 8.18
C ALA A 157 2.22 20.42 7.92
N GLU A 158 2.76 19.85 6.86
CA GLU A 158 2.51 18.46 6.42
C GLU A 158 3.84 17.73 6.28
N VAL A 159 3.90 16.48 6.74
CA VAL A 159 5.14 15.72 6.83
C VAL A 159 4.90 14.29 6.38
N PRO A 160 5.51 13.85 5.27
CA PRO A 160 5.54 12.44 4.90
C PRO A 160 6.39 11.64 5.88
N ILE A 161 5.87 10.49 6.33
CA ILE A 161 6.60 9.48 7.08
C ILE A 161 6.46 8.16 6.33
N ILE A 162 7.58 7.59 5.92
CA ILE A 162 7.62 6.30 5.23
C ILE A 162 8.25 5.29 6.17
N LEU A 163 7.49 4.25 6.52
CA LEU A 163 7.99 3.06 7.20
C LEU A 163 8.62 2.15 6.15
N GLY A 164 9.80 1.64 6.40
CA GLY A 164 10.54 0.76 5.50
C GLY A 164 11.35 -0.28 6.25
N GLU A 165 12.15 -1.04 5.53
CA GLU A 165 13.00 -2.11 6.05
C GLU A 165 14.41 -2.01 5.50
N TRP A 166 15.36 -2.60 6.21
CA TRP A 166 16.75 -2.67 5.81
C TRP A 166 17.34 -4.06 6.08
N TRP A 167 17.92 -4.65 5.05
CA TRP A 167 18.79 -5.82 5.14
C TRP A 167 20.26 -5.37 5.00
N LYS A 168 21.17 -5.92 5.79
CA LYS A 168 22.62 -5.73 5.57
C LYS A 168 23.08 -6.43 4.29
N SER A 169 22.46 -7.58 4.01
CA SER A 169 22.68 -8.32 2.77
C SER A 169 22.08 -7.59 1.57
N ASP A 170 22.56 -7.91 0.38
CA ASP A 170 21.95 -7.46 -0.86
C ASP A 170 20.53 -8.03 -0.99
N ILE A 171 19.55 -7.20 -1.36
CA ILE A 171 18.13 -7.61 -1.37
C ILE A 171 17.82 -8.61 -2.48
N GLN A 172 18.55 -8.56 -3.61
CA GLN A 172 18.37 -9.54 -4.69
C GLN A 172 19.00 -10.89 -4.29
N ALA A 173 20.08 -10.86 -3.52
CA ALA A 173 20.66 -12.09 -2.96
C ALA A 173 19.69 -12.74 -1.96
N VAL A 174 19.03 -11.96 -1.10
CA VAL A 174 17.98 -12.47 -0.18
C VAL A 174 16.83 -13.10 -0.96
N LEU A 175 16.36 -12.46 -2.02
CA LEU A 175 15.32 -13.00 -2.89
C LEU A 175 15.76 -14.30 -3.57
N THR A 176 16.98 -14.32 -4.12
CA THR A 176 17.53 -15.51 -4.81
C THR A 176 17.65 -16.68 -3.84
N GLU A 177 18.19 -16.45 -2.64
CA GLU A 177 18.29 -17.46 -1.60
C GLU A 177 16.90 -18.03 -1.24
N PHE A 178 15.90 -17.17 -1.04
CA PHE A 178 14.52 -17.59 -0.79
C PHE A 178 13.94 -18.43 -1.92
N LEU A 179 14.14 -18.02 -3.18
CA LEU A 179 13.65 -18.76 -4.34
C LEU A 179 14.37 -20.09 -4.52
N ASP A 180 15.66 -20.17 -4.25
CA ASP A 180 16.46 -21.39 -4.39
C ASP A 180 16.18 -22.37 -3.26
N ASN A 181 16.14 -21.88 -2.02
CA ASN A 181 15.93 -22.72 -0.84
C ASN A 181 14.46 -23.10 -0.62
N GLY A 182 13.53 -22.29 -1.12
CA GLY A 182 12.08 -22.54 -1.02
C GLY A 182 11.50 -22.46 0.39
N GLY A 183 12.26 -21.98 1.37
CA GLY A 183 11.80 -21.72 2.73
C GLY A 183 11.25 -20.31 2.92
N ASP A 184 11.18 -19.83 4.17
CA ASP A 184 10.88 -18.43 4.45
C ASP A 184 12.06 -17.53 4.06
N PRO A 185 11.82 -16.32 3.54
CA PRO A 185 12.89 -15.40 3.27
C PRO A 185 13.53 -14.88 4.56
N ASN A 186 14.83 -14.59 4.52
CA ASN A 186 15.53 -13.95 5.64
C ASN A 186 14.87 -12.63 5.99
N VAL A 187 14.52 -12.44 7.26
CA VAL A 187 13.91 -11.20 7.76
C VAL A 187 14.88 -10.02 7.69
N SER A 188 14.36 -8.79 7.71
CA SER A 188 15.16 -7.58 7.75
C SER A 188 16.02 -7.48 9.03
N ASP A 189 17.09 -6.70 8.97
CA ASP A 189 17.96 -6.40 10.12
C ASP A 189 17.46 -5.21 10.93
N ALA A 190 16.58 -4.38 10.37
CA ALA A 190 15.91 -3.29 11.06
C ALA A 190 14.76 -2.70 10.24
N PHE A 191 13.72 -2.25 10.94
CA PHE A 191 12.73 -1.31 10.38
C PHE A 191 13.30 0.11 10.31
N LEU A 192 12.72 0.93 9.44
CA LEU A 192 13.15 2.30 9.19
C LEU A 192 11.97 3.28 9.29
N ILE A 193 12.25 4.49 9.77
CA ILE A 193 11.40 5.67 9.61
C ILE A 193 12.15 6.68 8.72
N ASN A 194 11.58 7.00 7.56
CA ASN A 194 12.22 7.87 6.55
C ASN A 194 13.66 7.44 6.21
N GLY A 195 13.88 6.13 6.04
CA GLY A 195 15.15 5.55 5.66
C GLY A 195 16.19 5.46 6.79
N GLN A 196 15.81 5.71 8.05
CA GLN A 196 16.70 5.67 9.21
C GLN A 196 16.21 4.67 10.27
N PRO A 197 17.09 3.80 10.80
CA PRO A 197 16.73 2.79 11.79
C PRO A 197 16.53 3.36 13.21
N GLY A 198 16.93 4.60 13.44
CA GLY A 198 16.82 5.27 14.73
C GLY A 198 18.07 5.18 15.60
N ASP A 199 18.01 5.82 16.77
CA ASP A 199 19.17 6.04 17.65
C ASP A 199 19.48 4.87 18.59
N PHE A 200 18.69 3.80 18.55
CA PHE A 200 19.04 2.53 19.21
C PHE A 200 20.24 1.84 18.56
N TYR A 201 20.56 2.22 17.33
CA TYR A 201 21.71 1.74 16.60
C TYR A 201 22.84 2.79 16.64
N PRO A 202 23.98 2.52 17.30
CA PRO A 202 25.04 3.51 17.49
C PRO A 202 25.50 4.21 16.20
N CYS A 203 25.64 3.44 15.11
CA CYS A 203 26.08 3.98 13.80
C CYS A 203 25.04 4.86 13.09
N SER A 204 23.79 4.88 13.56
CA SER A 204 22.69 5.64 12.95
C SER A 204 22.15 6.74 13.84
N ARG A 205 22.75 6.92 15.01
CA ARG A 205 22.26 7.87 16.03
C ARG A 205 22.25 9.31 15.52
N SER A 206 23.30 9.73 14.81
CA SER A 206 23.41 11.09 14.24
C SER A 206 22.37 11.36 13.15
N ASP A 207 21.95 10.33 12.43
CA ASP A 207 21.07 10.41 11.25
C ASP A 207 19.61 10.09 11.58
N THR A 208 19.30 9.85 12.86
CA THR A 208 17.93 9.59 13.33
C THR A 208 17.00 10.71 12.85
N PHE A 209 15.87 10.31 12.22
CA PHE A 209 14.89 11.27 11.72
C PHE A 209 14.32 12.10 12.88
N LYS A 210 14.26 13.43 12.69
CA LYS A 210 13.68 14.37 13.65
C LYS A 210 12.61 15.21 13.00
N LEU A 211 11.46 15.28 13.66
CA LEU A 211 10.39 16.21 13.32
C LEU A 211 10.34 17.33 14.34
N THR A 212 10.77 18.52 13.94
CA THR A 212 10.68 19.71 14.80
C THR A 212 9.25 20.26 14.80
N VAL A 213 8.67 20.43 15.99
CA VAL A 213 7.31 20.92 16.17
C VAL A 213 7.26 22.14 17.10
N GLU A 214 6.25 22.98 16.93
CA GLU A 214 5.97 24.14 17.80
C GLU A 214 4.75 23.84 18.68
N TYR A 215 4.86 24.15 19.97
CA TYR A 215 3.76 23.98 20.92
C TYR A 215 2.48 24.67 20.44
N GLY A 216 1.36 23.98 20.56
CA GLY A 216 0.03 24.45 20.14
C GLY A 216 -0.28 24.29 18.65
N LYS A 217 0.70 23.97 17.82
CA LYS A 217 0.49 23.74 16.39
C LYS A 217 -0.01 22.31 16.11
N THR A 218 -0.67 22.14 14.97
CA THR A 218 -1.16 20.84 14.48
C THR A 218 -0.47 20.51 13.16
N TYR A 219 0.06 19.32 13.04
CA TYR A 219 0.77 18.81 11.87
C TYR A 219 -0.05 17.68 11.22
N LEU A 220 -0.10 17.66 9.90
CA LEU A 220 -0.65 16.52 9.17
C LEU A 220 0.50 15.58 8.83
N ILE A 221 0.47 14.41 9.42
CA ILE A 221 1.42 13.35 9.11
C ILE A 221 0.81 12.47 8.02
N ARG A 222 1.58 12.26 6.96
CA ARG A 222 1.22 11.46 5.80
C ARG A 222 2.05 10.20 5.80
N MET A 223 1.48 9.16 6.42
CA MET A 223 2.19 7.91 6.65
C MET A 223 2.00 6.92 5.51
N VAL A 224 3.08 6.27 5.11
CA VAL A 224 3.12 5.18 4.13
C VAL A 224 3.77 3.97 4.79
N ASN A 225 3.17 2.78 4.64
CA ASN A 225 3.85 1.54 5.00
C ASN A 225 4.44 0.89 3.73
N ALA A 226 5.74 1.11 3.51
CA ALA A 226 6.53 0.52 2.43
C ALA A 226 7.30 -0.75 2.88
N VAL A 227 7.02 -1.27 4.07
CA VAL A 227 7.55 -2.54 4.58
C VAL A 227 7.10 -3.69 3.68
N MET A 228 7.94 -4.70 3.49
CA MET A 228 7.69 -5.76 2.50
C MET A 228 6.51 -6.66 2.87
N ASN A 229 6.39 -7.06 4.15
CA ASN A 229 5.40 -8.07 4.55
C ASN A 229 4.60 -7.73 5.82
N ASN A 230 5.12 -6.91 6.74
CA ASN A 230 4.53 -6.78 8.06
C ASN A 230 3.55 -5.62 8.18
N ILE A 231 2.40 -5.87 8.79
CA ILE A 231 1.60 -4.81 9.40
C ILE A 231 2.46 -4.13 10.45
N MET A 232 2.47 -2.80 10.48
CA MET A 232 3.26 -2.03 11.45
C MET A 232 2.37 -1.39 12.49
N PHE A 233 2.74 -1.54 13.75
CA PHE A 233 2.25 -0.67 14.83
C PHE A 233 3.16 0.55 14.92
N PHE A 234 2.55 1.73 14.98
CA PHE A 234 3.24 3.00 15.16
C PHE A 234 2.58 3.81 16.28
N SER A 235 3.38 4.47 17.10
CA SER A 235 2.89 5.37 18.14
C SER A 235 3.88 6.50 18.43
N ILE A 236 3.41 7.54 19.10
CA ILE A 236 4.20 8.72 19.53
C ILE A 236 4.06 8.88 21.04
N ALA A 237 5.18 8.91 21.75
CA ALA A 237 5.18 9.00 23.21
C ALA A 237 4.39 10.23 23.71
N ASN A 238 3.48 9.99 24.64
CA ASN A 238 2.60 11.00 25.28
C ASN A 238 1.66 11.76 24.33
N HIS A 239 1.55 11.33 23.06
CA HIS A 239 0.63 11.95 22.10
C HIS A 239 -0.41 10.95 21.66
N SER A 240 -1.65 11.40 21.54
CA SER A 240 -2.66 10.71 20.72
C SER A 240 -2.82 11.44 19.39
N VAL A 241 -3.11 10.68 18.36
CA VAL A 241 -3.29 11.17 17.00
C VAL A 241 -4.76 11.17 16.60
N THR A 242 -5.13 11.97 15.60
CA THR A 242 -6.47 11.96 15.01
C THR A 242 -6.36 11.55 13.56
N VAL A 243 -6.77 10.34 13.22
CA VAL A 243 -6.83 9.85 11.84
C VAL A 243 -7.88 10.62 11.07
N VAL A 244 -7.56 11.05 9.86
CA VAL A 244 -8.41 11.88 8.99
C VAL A 244 -8.49 11.37 7.56
N GLY A 245 -7.69 10.38 7.20
CA GLY A 245 -7.67 9.78 5.87
C GLY A 245 -6.94 8.45 5.83
N SER A 246 -7.26 7.64 4.84
CA SER A 246 -6.59 6.39 4.48
C SER A 246 -6.66 6.21 2.97
N ASP A 247 -5.58 5.74 2.34
CA ASP A 247 -5.53 5.37 0.92
C ASP A 247 -6.12 6.45 0.00
N ALA A 248 -5.68 7.71 0.19
CA ALA A 248 -6.13 8.89 -0.54
C ALA A 248 -7.66 9.12 -0.47
N SER A 249 -8.30 8.72 0.62
CA SER A 249 -9.71 9.00 0.91
C SER A 249 -9.86 9.58 2.32
N TYR A 250 -10.71 10.60 2.48
CA TYR A 250 -10.97 11.15 3.80
C TYR A 250 -11.88 10.25 4.62
N THR A 251 -11.54 10.14 5.91
CA THR A 251 -12.30 9.34 6.88
C THR A 251 -12.98 10.23 7.92
N LYS A 252 -13.98 9.69 8.61
CA LYS A 252 -14.44 10.25 9.88
C LYS A 252 -13.27 10.27 10.85
N GLN A 253 -13.17 11.32 11.66
CA GLN A 253 -12.06 11.50 12.58
C GLN A 253 -12.09 10.44 13.69
N ILE A 254 -10.97 9.75 13.86
CA ILE A 254 -10.78 8.73 14.90
C ILE A 254 -9.57 9.11 15.74
N ARG A 255 -9.76 9.31 17.04
CA ARG A 255 -8.65 9.45 17.96
C ARG A 255 -8.08 8.08 18.31
N SER A 256 -6.74 7.98 18.29
CA SER A 256 -6.02 6.77 18.63
C SER A 256 -4.67 7.08 19.28
N ASP A 257 -4.20 6.18 20.14
CA ASP A 257 -2.88 6.26 20.76
C ASP A 257 -1.84 5.43 19.96
N TYR A 258 -2.28 4.65 19.00
CA TYR A 258 -1.45 3.92 18.04
C TYR A 258 -2.11 3.87 16.67
N ILE A 259 -1.34 3.51 15.66
CA ILE A 259 -1.77 3.20 14.29
C ILE A 259 -1.37 1.78 13.99
N ALA A 260 -2.26 1.00 13.35
CA ALA A 260 -1.95 -0.24 12.68
C ALA A 260 -2.09 -0.02 11.18
N ILE A 261 -1.04 -0.29 10.41
CA ILE A 261 -0.98 0.01 8.99
C ILE A 261 -0.39 -1.17 8.20
N SER A 262 -1.17 -1.73 7.26
CA SER A 262 -0.74 -2.85 6.42
C SER A 262 0.30 -2.43 5.39
N PRO A 263 1.15 -3.37 4.91
CA PRO A 263 2.01 -3.11 3.75
C PRO A 263 1.18 -2.58 2.57
N GLY A 264 1.64 -1.50 1.98
CA GLY A 264 0.94 -0.85 0.87
C GLY A 264 -0.07 0.21 1.27
N GLN A 265 -0.57 0.23 2.50
CA GLN A 265 -1.51 1.24 2.97
C GLN A 265 -0.87 2.60 3.22
N THR A 266 -1.72 3.64 3.18
CA THR A 266 -1.39 4.97 3.67
C THR A 266 -2.41 5.44 4.70
N ILE A 267 -1.94 6.19 5.70
CA ILE A 267 -2.78 6.79 6.75
C ILE A 267 -2.40 8.26 6.93
N ASP A 268 -3.40 9.13 6.80
CA ASP A 268 -3.26 10.56 7.11
C ASP A 268 -3.80 10.84 8.51
N PHE A 269 -2.98 11.45 9.37
CA PHE A 269 -3.42 11.79 10.73
C PHE A 269 -2.90 13.14 11.21
N LEU A 270 -3.65 13.77 12.09
CA LEU A 270 -3.29 15.02 12.75
C LEU A 270 -2.54 14.72 14.05
N LEU A 271 -1.36 15.30 14.18
CA LEU A 271 -0.57 15.37 15.40
C LEU A 271 -0.70 16.77 15.97
N LYS A 272 -1.31 16.89 17.15
CA LYS A 272 -1.34 18.14 17.91
C LYS A 272 -0.13 18.20 18.84
N ALA A 273 0.75 19.17 18.64
CA ALA A 273 1.91 19.42 19.49
C ALA A 273 1.47 20.12 20.79
N ASN A 274 1.01 19.37 21.77
CA ASN A 274 0.42 19.88 23.01
C ASN A 274 1.12 19.37 24.28
N GLN A 275 2.31 18.81 24.16
CA GLN A 275 3.12 18.34 25.27
C GLN A 275 4.14 19.40 25.69
N ARG A 276 4.70 19.26 26.90
CA ARG A 276 5.79 20.14 27.36
C ARG A 276 6.95 20.08 26.34
N PRO A 277 7.63 21.20 26.04
CA PRO A 277 8.82 21.18 25.19
C PRO A 277 9.85 20.18 25.68
N SER A 278 10.14 19.20 24.86
CA SER A 278 11.07 18.09 25.11
C SER A 278 11.27 17.29 23.81
N HIS A 279 12.01 16.20 23.88
CA HIS A 279 12.07 15.16 22.87
C HIS A 279 11.15 13.99 23.25
N TYR A 280 10.44 13.45 22.25
CA TYR A 280 9.57 12.30 22.39
C TYR A 280 9.83 11.32 21.25
N TYR A 281 9.91 10.04 21.54
CA TYR A 281 10.04 9.06 20.46
C TYR A 281 8.73 8.90 19.68
N MET A 282 8.86 8.85 18.36
CA MET A 282 8.02 8.06 17.47
C MET A 282 8.64 6.67 17.41
N ALA A 283 7.86 5.62 17.51
CA ALA A 283 8.37 4.26 17.40
C ALA A 283 7.43 3.40 16.57
N ALA A 284 8.03 2.46 15.85
CA ALA A 284 7.30 1.45 15.09
C ALA A 284 7.96 0.09 15.20
N HIS A 285 7.12 -0.97 15.22
CA HIS A 285 7.55 -2.36 15.12
C HIS A 285 6.46 -3.19 14.41
N ALA A 286 6.80 -4.41 14.00
CA ALA A 286 5.87 -5.30 13.34
C ALA A 286 4.73 -5.76 14.24
N TYR A 287 3.57 -6.00 13.65
CA TYR A 287 2.65 -7.03 14.10
C TYR A 287 2.97 -8.32 13.35
N ALA A 288 3.13 -9.40 14.08
CA ALA A 288 3.46 -10.70 13.53
C ALA A 288 2.44 -11.75 14.01
N SER A 289 1.61 -12.23 13.08
CA SER A 289 0.59 -13.23 13.38
C SER A 289 1.14 -14.65 13.42
N ALA A 290 2.23 -14.91 12.70
CA ALA A 290 2.91 -16.20 12.63
C ALA A 290 4.30 -16.03 12.00
N ALA A 291 5.08 -17.11 11.94
CA ALA A 291 6.37 -17.21 11.25
C ALA A 291 7.51 -16.30 11.80
N SER A 292 8.64 -16.34 11.13
CA SER A 292 9.80 -15.49 11.42
C SER A 292 9.51 -14.04 11.06
N TYR A 293 9.88 -13.10 11.93
CA TYR A 293 9.70 -11.67 11.70
C TYR A 293 10.87 -10.87 12.31
N ASP A 294 11.10 -9.68 11.78
CA ASP A 294 12.00 -8.73 12.39
C ASP A 294 11.39 -8.22 13.71
N ASN A 295 12.01 -8.53 14.84
CA ASN A 295 11.57 -8.14 16.17
C ASN A 295 12.18 -6.82 16.65
N THR A 296 12.78 -6.05 15.74
CA THR A 296 13.35 -4.74 16.08
C THR A 296 12.27 -3.67 16.21
N THR A 297 12.62 -2.60 16.90
CA THR A 297 11.81 -1.39 16.99
C THR A 297 12.61 -0.24 16.41
N THR A 298 12.08 0.41 15.38
CA THR A 298 12.66 1.63 14.82
C THR A 298 12.17 2.86 15.56
N THR A 299 13.01 3.90 15.65
CA THR A 299 12.68 5.14 16.35
C THR A 299 12.96 6.38 15.48
N ALA A 300 12.20 7.43 15.77
CA ALA A 300 12.45 8.79 15.31
C ALA A 300 12.06 9.76 16.43
N ILE A 301 12.40 11.03 16.32
CA ILE A 301 12.25 11.99 17.41
C ILE A 301 11.29 13.12 17.03
N ILE A 302 10.26 13.35 17.85
CA ILE A 302 9.55 14.64 17.88
C ILE A 302 10.36 15.59 18.76
N GLU A 303 10.84 16.67 18.17
CA GLU A 303 11.61 17.71 18.84
C GLU A 303 10.78 18.99 18.96
N TYR A 304 10.42 19.37 20.18
CA TYR A 304 9.71 20.64 20.39
C TYR A 304 10.68 21.82 20.30
N ARG A 305 10.28 22.89 19.63
CA ARG A 305 11.01 24.15 19.69
C ARG A 305 10.89 24.76 21.08
N GLY A 306 12.01 25.24 21.63
CA GLY A 306 12.05 25.89 22.92
C GLY A 306 13.43 25.88 23.57
N ASN A 307 13.54 26.53 24.70
CA ASN A 307 14.76 26.50 25.50
C ASN A 307 14.62 25.47 26.61
N TYR A 308 15.20 24.30 26.41
CA TYR A 308 15.23 23.17 27.36
C TYR A 308 16.47 22.30 27.08
N THR A 309 16.86 21.51 28.07
CA THR A 309 17.88 20.49 27.88
C THR A 309 17.18 19.21 27.38
N PRO A 310 17.53 18.69 26.18
CA PRO A 310 16.98 17.43 25.72
C PRO A 310 17.29 16.30 26.71
N PRO A 311 16.34 15.38 26.96
CA PRO A 311 16.61 14.21 27.77
C PRO A 311 17.67 13.32 27.09
N SER A 312 18.52 12.67 27.89
CA SER A 312 19.51 11.72 27.40
C SER A 312 18.87 10.51 26.69
N SER A 313 17.66 10.15 27.11
CA SER A 313 16.81 9.13 26.48
C SER A 313 15.36 9.66 26.49
N PRO A 314 14.77 9.94 25.31
CA PRO A 314 13.37 10.32 25.22
C PRO A 314 12.45 9.19 25.71
N LEU A 315 11.20 9.53 26.05
CA LEU A 315 10.20 8.54 26.42
C LEU A 315 9.79 7.73 25.20
N LEU A 316 9.77 6.40 25.34
CA LEU A 316 9.19 5.49 24.35
C LEU A 316 7.67 5.48 24.46
N PRO A 317 6.94 5.40 23.34
CA PRO A 317 5.51 5.19 23.36
C PRO A 317 5.17 3.77 23.78
N ARG A 318 3.94 3.56 24.24
CA ARG A 318 3.37 2.22 24.41
C ARG A 318 2.83 1.78 23.04
N LEU A 319 3.43 0.74 22.50
CA LEU A 319 2.94 0.02 21.32
C LEU A 319 2.15 -1.22 21.78
N PRO A 320 1.15 -1.68 21.00
CA PRO A 320 0.59 -3.03 21.17
C PRO A 320 1.70 -4.07 21.10
N THR A 321 1.49 -5.25 21.65
CA THR A 321 2.49 -6.33 21.56
C THR A 321 2.57 -6.85 20.12
N PHE A 322 3.71 -7.48 19.77
CA PHE A 322 3.96 -7.99 18.41
C PHE A 322 2.86 -8.93 17.90
N ASN A 323 2.16 -9.65 18.77
CA ASN A 323 1.13 -10.61 18.42
C ASN A 323 -0.29 -10.16 18.80
N ASP A 324 -0.51 -8.86 19.02
CA ASP A 324 -1.83 -8.33 19.37
C ASP A 324 -2.75 -8.23 18.14
N THR A 325 -3.33 -9.36 17.76
CA THR A 325 -4.29 -9.43 16.64
C THR A 325 -5.48 -8.49 16.85
N ASN A 326 -5.97 -8.37 18.09
CA ASN A 326 -7.10 -7.49 18.39
C ASN A 326 -6.75 -6.03 18.13
N ALA A 327 -5.57 -5.57 18.52
CA ALA A 327 -5.12 -4.20 18.23
C ALA A 327 -5.02 -3.96 16.72
N SER A 328 -4.50 -4.92 15.95
CA SER A 328 -4.39 -4.82 14.49
C SER A 328 -5.76 -4.64 13.82
N VAL A 329 -6.70 -5.58 14.06
CA VAL A 329 -8.01 -5.55 13.41
C VAL A 329 -8.93 -4.43 13.95
N ASN A 330 -8.83 -4.10 15.25
CA ASN A 330 -9.67 -3.05 15.85
C ASN A 330 -9.33 -1.66 15.31
N PHE A 331 -8.06 -1.40 14.99
CA PHE A 331 -7.70 -0.11 14.40
C PHE A 331 -8.38 0.06 13.03
N THR A 332 -8.16 -0.89 12.11
CA THR A 332 -8.73 -0.86 10.76
C THR A 332 -10.26 -0.94 10.78
N GLY A 333 -10.82 -1.78 11.65
CA GLY A 333 -12.27 -1.98 11.79
C GLY A 333 -13.04 -0.75 12.27
N ARG A 334 -12.36 0.28 12.81
CA ARG A 334 -12.99 1.56 13.19
C ARG A 334 -13.03 2.59 12.06
N LEU A 335 -12.27 2.40 10.99
CA LEU A 335 -12.23 3.34 9.87
C LEU A 335 -13.62 3.44 9.21
N ARG A 336 -14.03 4.65 8.89
CA ARG A 336 -15.30 4.95 8.22
C ARG A 336 -15.07 6.05 7.20
N SER A 337 -15.65 5.91 6.01
CA SER A 337 -15.67 7.00 5.03
C SER A 337 -16.31 8.26 5.62
N LEU A 338 -15.88 9.42 5.18
CA LEU A 338 -16.39 10.69 5.69
C LEU A 338 -17.91 10.81 5.45
N GLY A 339 -18.40 10.37 4.30
CA GLY A 339 -19.83 10.16 4.03
C GLY A 339 -20.67 11.43 4.16
N ASN A 340 -20.22 12.54 3.57
CA ASN A 340 -20.95 13.80 3.54
C ASN A 340 -21.23 14.26 2.10
N LYS A 341 -21.83 15.43 1.92
CA LYS A 341 -22.21 15.96 0.61
C LYS A 341 -21.01 16.16 -0.33
N ASP A 342 -19.85 16.56 0.19
CA ASP A 342 -18.65 16.82 -0.60
C ASP A 342 -17.84 15.54 -0.86
N TYR A 343 -18.00 14.53 -0.01
CA TYR A 343 -17.34 13.22 -0.07
C TYR A 343 -18.39 12.11 0.13
N PRO A 344 -19.23 11.85 -0.88
CA PRO A 344 -20.30 10.87 -0.79
C PRO A 344 -19.76 9.43 -0.75
N VAL A 345 -20.54 8.54 -0.16
CA VAL A 345 -20.29 7.09 -0.19
C VAL A 345 -21.15 6.47 -1.28
N ASP A 346 -20.50 5.87 -2.27
CA ASP A 346 -21.16 5.20 -3.40
C ASP A 346 -20.87 3.68 -3.38
N VAL A 347 -21.12 3.05 -2.24
CA VAL A 347 -20.94 1.59 -2.09
C VAL A 347 -21.99 0.84 -2.91
N PRO A 348 -21.59 -0.13 -3.76
CA PRO A 348 -22.55 -0.95 -4.51
C PRO A 348 -23.47 -1.74 -3.57
N LYS A 349 -24.78 -1.42 -3.56
CA LYS A 349 -25.78 -2.14 -2.75
C LYS A 349 -26.24 -3.42 -3.44
N ASN A 350 -26.47 -3.34 -4.76
CA ASN A 350 -26.82 -4.49 -5.59
C ASN A 350 -25.56 -5.00 -6.29
N VAL A 351 -25.20 -6.25 -6.00
CA VAL A 351 -24.02 -6.90 -6.54
C VAL A 351 -24.41 -7.80 -7.70
N THR A 352 -23.66 -7.70 -8.80
CA THR A 352 -23.89 -8.54 -10.00
C THR A 352 -22.90 -9.70 -10.12
N ASN A 353 -21.77 -9.60 -9.43
CA ASN A 353 -20.74 -10.64 -9.39
C ASN A 353 -20.24 -10.81 -7.95
N THR A 354 -20.35 -12.02 -7.42
CA THR A 354 -19.83 -12.39 -6.10
C THR A 354 -18.77 -13.46 -6.25
N PHE A 355 -17.64 -13.26 -5.59
CA PHE A 355 -16.49 -14.17 -5.59
C PHE A 355 -16.10 -14.51 -4.15
N LEU A 356 -15.68 -15.76 -3.96
CA LEU A 356 -14.96 -16.18 -2.75
C LEU A 356 -13.56 -16.64 -3.15
N PHE A 357 -12.55 -15.94 -2.69
CA PHE A 357 -11.16 -16.25 -2.97
C PHE A 357 -10.45 -16.68 -1.70
N THR A 358 -10.06 -17.96 -1.64
CA THR A 358 -9.22 -18.47 -0.57
C THR A 358 -7.77 -18.06 -0.81
N LEU A 359 -7.12 -17.58 0.26
CA LEU A 359 -5.71 -17.18 0.28
C LEU A 359 -4.94 -18.22 1.10
N SER A 360 -3.95 -18.85 0.49
CA SER A 360 -3.28 -19.99 1.12
C SER A 360 -1.77 -19.93 0.96
N ILE A 361 -1.05 -20.34 2.00
CA ILE A 361 0.33 -20.80 1.88
C ILE A 361 0.27 -22.29 1.53
N ASN A 362 1.01 -22.69 0.54
CA ASN A 362 1.01 -24.03 -0.04
C ASN A 362 2.43 -24.60 -0.12
N LEU A 363 2.54 -25.86 -0.47
CA LEU A 363 3.81 -26.54 -0.70
C LEU A 363 3.87 -27.19 -2.08
N THR A 364 5.07 -27.23 -2.64
CA THR A 364 5.38 -28.00 -3.84
C THR A 364 6.64 -28.85 -3.62
N PRO A 365 6.77 -30.03 -4.26
CA PRO A 365 7.99 -30.80 -4.17
C PRO A 365 9.22 -29.99 -4.55
N CYS A 366 10.30 -30.20 -3.82
CA CYS A 366 11.58 -29.63 -4.15
C CYS A 366 12.20 -30.39 -5.35
N PRO A 367 12.63 -29.71 -6.42
CA PRO A 367 13.20 -30.40 -7.57
C PRO A 367 14.49 -31.18 -7.26
N ASN A 368 15.28 -30.73 -6.29
CA ASN A 368 16.64 -31.22 -6.01
C ASN A 368 16.83 -31.67 -4.55
N ASP A 369 15.77 -31.89 -3.78
CA ASP A 369 15.79 -32.22 -2.36
C ASP A 369 16.61 -31.25 -1.47
N SER A 370 16.88 -30.03 -1.97
CA SER A 370 17.68 -29.01 -1.31
C SER A 370 16.85 -27.95 -0.58
N CYS A 371 15.52 -28.08 -0.56
CA CYS A 371 14.64 -27.10 0.05
C CYS A 371 14.67 -27.17 1.57
N VAL A 372 14.61 -25.99 2.20
CA VAL A 372 14.59 -25.82 3.65
C VAL A 372 13.20 -25.44 4.19
N GLY A 373 12.21 -25.38 3.32
CA GLY A 373 10.83 -25.13 3.70
C GLY A 373 10.22 -26.30 4.53
N PRO A 374 9.00 -26.15 5.03
CA PRO A 374 8.32 -27.19 5.79
C PRO A 374 8.31 -28.53 5.03
N PHE A 375 8.66 -29.62 5.71
CA PHE A 375 8.75 -30.98 5.15
C PHE A 375 9.78 -31.13 4.01
N ASN A 376 10.81 -30.29 3.96
CA ASN A 376 11.79 -30.19 2.88
C ASN A 376 11.14 -29.92 1.51
N GLU A 377 10.03 -29.18 1.53
CA GLU A 377 9.30 -28.75 0.34
C GLU A 377 9.40 -27.23 0.17
N ARG A 378 9.02 -26.75 -1.01
CA ARG A 378 9.06 -25.32 -1.35
C ARG A 378 7.74 -24.66 -0.99
N LEU A 379 7.82 -23.52 -0.27
CA LEU A 379 6.68 -22.65 0.01
C LEU A 379 6.19 -21.93 -1.27
N LEU A 380 4.88 -21.86 -1.41
CA LEU A 380 4.18 -21.12 -2.46
C LEU A 380 3.00 -20.38 -1.84
N ALA A 381 2.48 -19.39 -2.57
CA ALA A 381 1.17 -18.80 -2.28
C ALA A 381 0.18 -19.14 -3.38
N SER A 382 -1.09 -19.29 -3.03
CA SER A 382 -2.14 -19.50 -4.03
C SER A 382 -3.42 -18.73 -3.69
N MET A 383 -4.20 -18.44 -4.73
CA MET A 383 -5.57 -17.98 -4.64
C MET A 383 -6.48 -18.99 -5.30
N ASN A 384 -7.51 -19.49 -4.59
CA ASN A 384 -8.38 -20.59 -5.04
C ASN A 384 -7.58 -21.80 -5.56
N ASN A 385 -6.53 -22.17 -4.84
CA ASN A 385 -5.63 -23.29 -5.16
C ASN A 385 -4.88 -23.12 -6.50
N ILE A 386 -4.71 -21.89 -6.98
CA ILE A 386 -3.92 -21.57 -8.17
C ILE A 386 -2.76 -20.68 -7.77
N THR A 387 -1.52 -21.17 -7.96
CA THR A 387 -0.30 -20.37 -7.86
C THR A 387 -0.06 -19.67 -9.20
N PHE A 388 0.09 -18.36 -9.15
CA PHE A 388 0.35 -17.56 -10.33
C PHE A 388 1.72 -17.86 -10.92
N VAL A 389 1.75 -18.13 -12.22
CA VAL A 389 2.97 -18.27 -13.02
C VAL A 389 3.14 -17.02 -13.86
N GLN A 390 4.24 -16.30 -13.64
CA GLN A 390 4.53 -15.09 -14.40
C GLN A 390 4.80 -15.42 -15.87
N PRO A 391 4.08 -14.82 -16.82
CA PRO A 391 4.34 -15.04 -18.24
C PRO A 391 5.59 -14.27 -18.70
N THR A 392 6.09 -14.60 -19.88
CA THR A 392 7.23 -13.93 -20.52
C THR A 392 6.81 -12.77 -21.43
N ILE A 393 5.51 -12.62 -21.67
CA ILE A 393 4.90 -11.54 -22.45
C ILE A 393 3.84 -10.90 -21.57
N SER A 394 3.75 -9.57 -21.57
CA SER A 394 2.72 -8.85 -20.80
C SER A 394 1.32 -9.37 -21.17
N ILE A 395 0.52 -9.69 -20.15
CA ILE A 395 -0.88 -10.14 -20.33
C ILE A 395 -1.67 -9.10 -21.11
N LEU A 396 -1.50 -7.81 -20.80
CA LEU A 396 -2.15 -6.71 -21.50
C LEU A 396 -1.76 -6.67 -22.99
N GLN A 397 -0.48 -6.86 -23.30
CA GLN A 397 -0.01 -6.98 -24.70
C GLN A 397 -0.62 -8.19 -25.39
N ALA A 398 -0.62 -9.35 -24.72
CA ALA A 398 -1.20 -10.57 -25.27
C ALA A 398 -2.70 -10.41 -25.57
N TYR A 399 -3.44 -9.73 -24.69
CA TYR A 399 -4.86 -9.43 -24.88
C TYR A 399 -5.10 -8.56 -26.12
N TYR A 400 -4.43 -7.42 -26.26
CA TYR A 400 -4.64 -6.51 -27.39
C TYR A 400 -4.10 -7.04 -28.71
N GLN A 401 -2.99 -7.78 -28.69
CA GLN A 401 -2.39 -8.39 -29.88
C GLN A 401 -2.95 -9.78 -30.20
N ARG A 402 -3.87 -10.30 -29.36
CA ARG A 402 -4.49 -11.64 -29.49
C ARG A 402 -3.45 -12.77 -29.55
N ILE A 403 -2.39 -12.67 -28.76
CA ILE A 403 -1.37 -13.70 -28.63
C ILE A 403 -1.95 -14.83 -27.76
N ARG A 404 -1.98 -16.05 -28.34
CA ARG A 404 -2.55 -17.22 -27.66
C ARG A 404 -1.56 -17.85 -26.69
N ASN A 405 -2.08 -18.65 -25.75
CA ASN A 405 -1.31 -19.47 -24.80
C ASN A 405 -0.43 -18.66 -23.82
N VAL A 406 -0.73 -17.39 -23.59
CA VAL A 406 -0.07 -16.57 -22.56
C VAL A 406 -0.81 -16.66 -21.23
N TYR A 407 -2.13 -16.76 -21.27
CA TYR A 407 -3.00 -16.87 -20.09
C TYR A 407 -4.27 -17.67 -20.41
N GLY A 408 -4.94 -18.17 -19.36
CA GLY A 408 -6.31 -18.69 -19.42
C GLY A 408 -7.30 -17.69 -18.82
N ASP A 409 -8.54 -17.64 -19.32
CA ASP A 409 -9.61 -16.77 -18.86
C ASP A 409 -10.59 -17.46 -17.90
N ASP A 410 -10.18 -18.60 -17.35
CA ASP A 410 -10.95 -19.51 -16.51
C ASP A 410 -10.59 -19.47 -15.03
N PHE A 411 -10.11 -18.31 -14.51
CA PHE A 411 -9.88 -18.18 -13.08
C PHE A 411 -11.18 -18.40 -12.30
N PRO A 412 -11.21 -19.35 -11.32
CA PRO A 412 -12.44 -19.78 -10.68
C PRO A 412 -13.06 -18.70 -9.78
N SER A 413 -14.39 -18.63 -9.77
CA SER A 413 -15.16 -17.72 -8.89
C SER A 413 -15.16 -18.14 -7.43
N TYR A 414 -14.93 -19.43 -7.17
CA TYR A 414 -14.96 -20.06 -5.85
C TYR A 414 -13.81 -21.06 -5.73
N PRO A 415 -13.36 -21.39 -4.52
CA PRO A 415 -12.36 -22.43 -4.32
C PRO A 415 -12.87 -23.77 -4.85
N PRO A 416 -11.98 -24.63 -5.38
CA PRO A 416 -12.37 -25.92 -5.95
C PRO A 416 -12.92 -26.90 -4.91
N PHE A 417 -12.59 -26.66 -3.62
CA PHE A 417 -13.03 -27.47 -2.50
C PHE A 417 -13.52 -26.58 -1.36
N ALA A 418 -14.65 -26.94 -0.75
CA ALA A 418 -15.12 -26.34 0.50
C ALA A 418 -14.68 -27.21 1.66
N PHE A 419 -13.98 -26.60 2.63
CA PHE A 419 -13.53 -27.26 3.86
C PHE A 419 -13.50 -26.23 5.00
N ASN A 420 -13.17 -26.64 6.22
CA ASN A 420 -12.91 -25.68 7.27
C ASN A 420 -11.56 -25.00 7.02
N TYR A 421 -11.58 -23.80 6.45
CA TYR A 421 -10.39 -23.05 6.02
C TYR A 421 -9.47 -22.66 7.19
N THR A 422 -10.04 -22.51 8.38
CA THR A 422 -9.32 -22.06 9.59
C THR A 422 -9.07 -23.20 10.57
N ALA A 423 -9.23 -24.45 10.14
CA ALA A 423 -8.90 -25.61 10.97
C ALA A 423 -7.39 -25.70 11.25
N ASP A 424 -7.03 -26.19 12.44
CA ASP A 424 -5.62 -26.42 12.84
C ASP A 424 -4.95 -27.53 12.00
N ASN A 425 -5.75 -28.47 11.48
CA ASN A 425 -5.27 -29.64 10.75
C ASN A 425 -5.99 -29.76 9.39
N ILE A 426 -5.49 -29.10 8.37
CA ILE A 426 -6.01 -29.20 7.01
C ILE A 426 -5.36 -30.40 6.32
N PRO A 427 -6.12 -31.27 5.63
CA PRO A 427 -5.58 -32.45 4.94
C PRO A 427 -4.47 -32.08 3.95
N ARG A 428 -3.33 -32.81 4.02
CA ARG A 428 -2.15 -32.51 3.20
C ARG A 428 -2.41 -32.56 1.69
N ALA A 429 -3.42 -33.31 1.25
CA ALA A 429 -3.85 -33.32 -0.16
C ALA A 429 -4.31 -31.93 -0.67
N LEU A 430 -4.75 -31.04 0.21
CA LEU A 430 -5.16 -29.67 -0.12
C LEU A 430 -3.99 -28.67 -0.12
N TRP A 431 -2.77 -29.11 0.20
CA TRP A 431 -1.59 -28.24 0.24
C TRP A 431 -0.94 -28.03 -1.12
N ARG A 432 -1.35 -28.80 -2.14
CA ARG A 432 -0.79 -28.80 -3.49
C ARG A 432 -1.61 -27.91 -4.41
N PRO A 433 -1.11 -26.71 -4.79
CA PRO A 433 -1.82 -25.86 -5.74
C PRO A 433 -1.54 -26.31 -7.17
N GLN A 434 -2.36 -25.81 -8.07
CA GLN A 434 -2.11 -25.85 -9.51
C GLN A 434 -1.33 -24.60 -9.93
N ASN A 435 -0.37 -24.75 -10.84
CA ASN A 435 0.32 -23.64 -11.45
C ASN A 435 -0.47 -23.11 -12.66
N GLY A 436 -0.60 -21.78 -12.79
CA GLY A 436 -1.25 -21.21 -13.96
C GLY A 436 -1.24 -19.69 -14.03
N THR A 437 -1.18 -19.18 -15.23
CA THR A 437 -1.44 -17.75 -15.53
C THR A 437 -2.91 -17.65 -15.89
N LYS A 438 -3.76 -17.45 -14.89
CA LYS A 438 -5.21 -17.38 -15.09
C LYS A 438 -5.74 -16.00 -14.73
N ILE A 439 -6.65 -15.48 -15.56
CA ILE A 439 -7.33 -14.22 -15.36
C ILE A 439 -8.83 -14.39 -15.23
N ARG A 440 -9.49 -13.38 -14.72
CA ARG A 440 -10.94 -13.22 -14.72
C ARG A 440 -11.32 -11.92 -15.42
N VAL A 441 -12.16 -12.01 -16.45
CA VAL A 441 -12.69 -10.83 -17.14
C VAL A 441 -13.99 -10.41 -16.47
N LEU A 442 -14.04 -9.17 -15.99
CA LEU A 442 -15.24 -8.56 -15.45
C LEU A 442 -15.94 -7.71 -16.51
N LYS A 443 -17.27 -7.76 -16.55
CA LYS A 443 -18.02 -6.88 -17.44
C LYS A 443 -17.88 -5.44 -16.97
N TYR A 444 -17.58 -4.54 -17.92
CA TYR A 444 -17.51 -3.10 -17.62
C TYR A 444 -18.77 -2.61 -16.91
N ASN A 445 -18.60 -1.80 -15.89
CA ASN A 445 -19.65 -1.22 -15.04
C ASN A 445 -20.45 -2.27 -14.24
N SER A 446 -19.93 -3.48 -14.04
CA SER A 446 -20.54 -4.45 -13.11
C SER A 446 -20.18 -4.14 -11.67
N SER A 447 -21.12 -4.40 -10.75
CA SER A 447 -20.89 -4.32 -9.31
C SER A 447 -20.30 -5.64 -8.83
N VAL A 448 -19.17 -5.56 -8.14
CA VAL A 448 -18.37 -6.70 -7.73
C VAL A 448 -18.27 -6.77 -6.21
N GLU A 449 -18.45 -7.96 -5.66
CA GLU A 449 -18.13 -8.32 -4.29
C GLU A 449 -17.07 -9.42 -4.30
N ILE A 450 -16.03 -9.23 -3.52
CA ILE A 450 -15.02 -10.26 -3.30
C ILE A 450 -14.90 -10.50 -1.80
N VAL A 451 -15.07 -11.76 -1.41
CA VAL A 451 -14.73 -12.26 -0.09
C VAL A 451 -13.34 -12.88 -0.17
N PHE A 452 -12.38 -12.33 0.53
CA PHE A 452 -11.08 -12.92 0.74
C PHE A 452 -11.11 -13.75 2.03
N GLN A 453 -10.85 -15.05 1.93
CA GLN A 453 -10.80 -15.99 3.05
C GLN A 453 -9.39 -16.48 3.26
N GLY A 454 -8.77 -16.11 4.38
CA GLY A 454 -7.49 -16.69 4.80
C GLY A 454 -7.63 -18.18 5.16
N THR A 455 -6.61 -18.98 4.89
CA THR A 455 -6.61 -20.40 5.23
C THR A 455 -5.38 -20.78 6.07
N ASN A 456 -5.50 -21.89 6.82
CA ASN A 456 -4.40 -22.51 7.57
C ASN A 456 -3.77 -23.69 6.82
N THR A 457 -3.74 -23.67 5.50
CA THR A 457 -3.32 -24.84 4.68
C THR A 457 -1.94 -25.37 5.09
N VAL A 458 -0.92 -24.52 5.17
CA VAL A 458 0.40 -24.88 5.76
C VAL A 458 0.58 -24.12 7.06
N GLY A 459 0.07 -22.91 7.13
CA GLY A 459 0.05 -22.03 8.29
C GLY A 459 -0.77 -20.78 7.98
N GLY A 460 -1.50 -20.28 8.97
CA GLY A 460 -2.26 -19.04 8.86
C GLY A 460 -1.37 -17.82 9.00
N ILE A 461 -1.55 -16.83 8.13
CA ILE A 461 -0.93 -15.51 8.22
C ILE A 461 -1.92 -14.43 7.81
N ASP A 462 -1.61 -13.17 8.11
CA ASP A 462 -2.34 -12.03 7.55
C ASP A 462 -1.92 -11.81 6.09
N HIS A 463 -2.88 -11.49 5.22
CA HIS A 463 -2.63 -11.25 3.81
C HIS A 463 -3.00 -9.81 3.45
N PRO A 464 -2.03 -8.91 3.13
CA PRO A 464 -2.35 -7.61 2.56
C PRO A 464 -2.81 -7.78 1.10
N MET A 465 -4.04 -7.35 0.82
CA MET A 465 -4.64 -7.44 -0.51
C MET A 465 -4.77 -6.04 -1.11
N HIS A 466 -4.20 -5.85 -2.29
CA HIS A 466 -4.27 -4.62 -3.06
C HIS A 466 -4.94 -4.87 -4.41
N LEU A 467 -5.78 -3.93 -4.85
CA LEU A 467 -6.43 -3.98 -6.15
C LEU A 467 -5.92 -2.84 -7.04
N HIS A 468 -5.18 -3.20 -8.07
CA HIS A 468 -4.68 -2.24 -9.05
C HIS A 468 -5.83 -1.57 -9.81
N GLY A 469 -5.68 -0.28 -10.09
CA GLY A 469 -6.60 0.48 -10.92
C GLY A 469 -8.00 0.72 -10.34
N HIS A 470 -8.26 0.32 -9.10
CA HIS A 470 -9.52 0.51 -8.40
C HIS A 470 -9.33 0.78 -6.92
N SER A 471 -10.17 1.67 -6.39
CA SER A 471 -10.45 1.71 -4.96
C SER A 471 -11.71 0.89 -4.68
N PHE A 472 -11.80 0.31 -3.50
CA PHE A 472 -12.91 -0.53 -3.06
C PHE A 472 -13.41 -0.15 -1.67
N TYR A 473 -14.66 -0.44 -1.39
CA TYR A 473 -15.23 -0.32 -0.06
C TYR A 473 -15.01 -1.60 0.74
N VAL A 474 -14.44 -1.50 1.94
CA VAL A 474 -14.34 -2.62 2.88
C VAL A 474 -15.66 -2.70 3.64
N VAL A 475 -16.52 -3.63 3.27
CA VAL A 475 -17.89 -3.72 3.81
C VAL A 475 -18.01 -4.62 5.02
N GLY A 476 -17.10 -5.59 5.18
CA GLY A 476 -17.14 -6.54 6.31
C GLY A 476 -15.81 -7.24 6.50
N TRP A 477 -15.61 -7.76 7.70
CA TRP A 477 -14.51 -8.66 8.06
C TRP A 477 -14.90 -9.48 9.29
N GLY A 478 -14.26 -10.61 9.49
CA GLY A 478 -14.51 -11.47 10.64
C GLY A 478 -13.46 -12.56 10.79
N PHE A 479 -13.59 -13.35 11.86
CA PHE A 479 -12.78 -14.53 12.11
C PHE A 479 -13.55 -15.80 11.80
N GLY A 480 -12.83 -16.90 11.58
CA GLY A 480 -13.40 -18.18 11.18
C GLY A 480 -13.67 -18.25 9.66
N ASN A 481 -14.49 -19.20 9.27
CA ASN A 481 -14.93 -19.34 7.89
C ASN A 481 -16.05 -18.34 7.59
N PHE A 482 -15.99 -17.72 6.43
CA PHE A 482 -17.07 -16.86 5.93
C PHE A 482 -18.37 -17.67 5.76
N ASP A 483 -19.43 -17.20 6.39
CA ASP A 483 -20.77 -17.75 6.26
C ASP A 483 -21.60 -16.87 5.31
N LYS A 484 -21.85 -17.39 4.08
CA LYS A 484 -22.57 -16.68 3.03
C LYS A 484 -24.04 -16.34 3.39
N ASP A 485 -24.62 -17.02 4.35
CA ASP A 485 -26.02 -16.86 4.75
C ASP A 485 -26.17 -15.87 5.93
N ASN A 486 -25.17 -15.77 6.80
CA ASN A 486 -25.23 -14.95 8.02
C ASN A 486 -24.34 -13.69 7.96
N ASP A 487 -23.08 -13.79 7.53
CA ASP A 487 -22.11 -12.69 7.59
C ASP A 487 -22.51 -11.44 6.77
N PRO A 488 -23.14 -11.56 5.59
CA PRO A 488 -23.58 -10.38 4.83
C PRO A 488 -24.55 -9.47 5.58
N SER A 489 -25.28 -10.00 6.59
CA SER A 489 -26.16 -9.20 7.44
C SER A 489 -25.41 -8.20 8.33
N THR A 490 -24.13 -8.43 8.57
CA THR A 490 -23.24 -7.58 9.39
C THR A 490 -22.53 -6.49 8.60
N TYR A 491 -22.64 -6.47 7.28
CA TYR A 491 -21.92 -5.54 6.42
C TYR A 491 -22.27 -4.08 6.69
N ASN A 492 -21.25 -3.26 6.76
CA ASN A 492 -21.42 -1.81 6.75
C ASN A 492 -21.64 -1.32 5.31
N LEU A 493 -22.88 -1.03 4.94
CA LEU A 493 -23.26 -0.45 3.64
C LEU A 493 -23.64 1.03 3.75
N VAL A 494 -23.35 1.68 4.88
CA VAL A 494 -23.68 3.09 5.14
C VAL A 494 -22.46 3.98 4.91
N ASP A 495 -21.35 3.64 5.55
CA ASP A 495 -20.11 4.43 5.55
C ASP A 495 -18.83 3.57 5.56
N PRO A 496 -18.79 2.45 4.78
CA PRO A 496 -17.60 1.62 4.73
C PRO A 496 -16.39 2.44 4.27
N PRO A 497 -15.17 2.20 4.79
CA PRO A 497 -13.99 2.93 4.33
C PRO A 497 -13.70 2.60 2.87
N LEU A 498 -13.37 3.64 2.08
CA LEU A 498 -12.87 3.51 0.72
C LEU A 498 -11.35 3.37 0.78
N MET A 499 -10.81 2.27 0.28
CA MET A 499 -9.41 1.89 0.38
C MET A 499 -8.91 1.29 -0.93
N ASN A 500 -7.62 1.14 -1.09
CA ASN A 500 -7.01 0.39 -2.19
C ASN A 500 -6.23 -0.83 -1.71
N THR A 501 -5.98 -0.92 -0.41
CA THR A 501 -5.25 -2.02 0.23
C THR A 501 -5.90 -2.37 1.58
N ILE A 502 -6.11 -3.66 1.85
CA ILE A 502 -6.68 -4.15 3.11
C ILE A 502 -6.03 -5.45 3.55
N ALA A 503 -5.79 -5.62 4.84
CA ALA A 503 -5.39 -6.90 5.40
C ALA A 503 -6.58 -7.85 5.53
N VAL A 504 -6.38 -9.10 5.14
CA VAL A 504 -7.23 -10.21 5.52
C VAL A 504 -6.63 -10.81 6.79
N PRO A 505 -7.35 -10.81 7.92
CA PRO A 505 -6.77 -11.24 9.18
C PRO A 505 -6.48 -12.75 9.18
N ILE A 506 -5.45 -13.13 9.93
CA ILE A 506 -5.21 -14.54 10.22
C ILE A 506 -6.48 -15.21 10.73
N ASN A 507 -6.76 -16.42 10.29
CA ASN A 507 -7.96 -17.18 10.67
C ASN A 507 -9.28 -16.46 10.40
N GLY A 508 -9.32 -15.63 9.34
CA GLY A 508 -10.50 -14.83 9.09
C GLY A 508 -10.71 -14.47 7.62
N TRP A 509 -11.59 -13.53 7.42
CA TRP A 509 -12.01 -13.08 6.10
C TRP A 509 -12.20 -11.56 6.07
N THR A 510 -12.14 -11.02 4.86
CA THR A 510 -12.46 -9.60 4.57
C THR A 510 -13.25 -9.51 3.28
N THR A 511 -14.35 -8.73 3.28
CA THR A 511 -15.18 -8.52 2.10
C THR A 511 -15.05 -7.10 1.58
N ILE A 512 -14.82 -7.01 0.27
CA ILE A 512 -14.74 -5.74 -0.45
C ILE A 512 -15.82 -5.64 -1.51
N ARG A 513 -16.25 -4.39 -1.81
CA ARG A 513 -17.14 -4.09 -2.94
C ARG A 513 -16.58 -2.94 -3.78
N PHE A 514 -16.70 -3.05 -5.09
CA PHE A 514 -16.34 -2.00 -6.03
C PHE A 514 -17.14 -2.08 -7.32
N GLN A 515 -17.05 -1.02 -8.12
CA GLN A 515 -17.60 -0.96 -9.47
C GLN A 515 -16.46 -1.17 -10.48
N ALA A 516 -16.58 -2.14 -11.38
CA ALA A 516 -15.59 -2.41 -12.42
C ALA A 516 -15.67 -1.34 -13.54
N LYS A 517 -15.14 -0.13 -13.26
CA LYS A 517 -15.24 1.05 -14.16
C LYS A 517 -13.97 1.34 -14.96
N ASN A 518 -12.89 0.59 -14.72
CA ASN A 518 -11.60 0.85 -15.34
C ASN A 518 -11.24 -0.26 -16.33
N PRO A 519 -11.50 -0.08 -17.64
CA PRO A 519 -11.21 -1.10 -18.62
C PRO A 519 -9.69 -1.27 -18.84
N GLY A 520 -9.25 -2.53 -18.89
CA GLY A 520 -7.86 -2.90 -19.17
C GLY A 520 -6.96 -3.03 -17.94
N THR A 521 -7.54 -2.94 -16.76
CA THR A 521 -6.81 -3.10 -15.48
C THR A 521 -7.21 -4.38 -14.79
#